data_dc420661e964c3b4cedf79c26ab3f304
#
_entry.id   dc420661e964c3b4cedf79c26ab3f304
#
_cell.length_a   1.000
_cell.length_b   1.000
_cell.length_c   1.000
_cell.angle_alpha   90.00
_cell.angle_beta   90.00
_cell.angle_gamma   90.00
#
_symmetry.space_group_name_H-M   'P 1'
#
loop_
_entity.id
_entity.type
_entity.pdbx_description
1 polymer ?
#
loop_
_entity_poly.entity_id
_entity_poly.type
_entity_poly.pdbx_seq_one_letter_code
_entity_poly.pdbx_strand_id
1 'polypeptide(L)'
;MKLLALLFADFQVIFERDPAARNWLEVLCCYPGFQALLFHRLAHLLHKIRIPLIPRLISYITRFITGIEIHPAATIGQGVFIDHGMGVVIGETAIVGNYALIYQVLNGDSNNE
;
A
#
# COMPACT_ATOMS: atom_id res chain seq x y z
N MET A 1 -8.95 14.09 6.83
CA MET A 1 -8.61 13.78 7.77
C MET A 1 -8.37 12.39 7.98
N LYS A 2 -9.25 11.49 7.72
CA LYS A 2 -8.98 10.14 7.82
C LYS A 2 -7.87 9.72 6.89
N LEU A 3 -7.82 10.26 5.68
CA LEU A 3 -6.77 9.96 4.73
C LEU A 3 -5.40 10.34 5.27
N LEU A 4 -5.28 11.53 5.82
CA LEU A 4 -4.01 11.98 6.36
C LEU A 4 -3.56 11.13 7.54
N ALA A 5 -4.49 10.71 8.38
CA ALA A 5 -4.16 9.87 9.51
C ALA A 5 -3.65 8.51 9.06
N LEU A 6 -4.27 7.94 8.01
CA LEU A 6 -3.83 6.67 7.48
C LEU A 6 -2.44 6.77 6.87
N LEU A 7 -2.20 7.84 6.12
CA LEU A 7 -0.89 8.03 5.50
C LEU A 7 0.20 8.22 6.54
N PHE A 8 -0.11 8.95 7.60
CA PHE A 8 0.85 9.18 8.66
C PHE A 8 1.19 7.87 9.39
N ALA A 9 0.19 7.04 9.65
CA ALA A 9 0.42 5.75 10.30
C ALA A 9 1.27 4.83 9.42
N ASP A 10 0.98 4.79 8.12
CA ASP A 10 1.77 3.97 7.19
C ASP A 10 3.22 4.45 7.13
N PHE A 11 3.41 5.76 7.16
CA PHE A 11 4.72 6.35 7.09
C PHE A 11 5.50 6.05 8.37
N GLN A 12 4.85 6.20 9.51
CA GLN A 12 5.52 5.99 10.76
C GLN A 12 5.96 4.56 10.97
N VAL A 13 5.16 3.58 10.55
CA VAL A 13 5.47 2.18 10.79
C VAL A 13 6.75 1.77 10.06
N ILE A 14 7.10 2.43 8.96
CA ILE A 14 8.31 2.11 8.24
C ILE A 14 9.54 2.40 9.09
N PHE A 15 9.54 3.54 9.78
CA PHE A 15 10.67 3.87 10.64
C PHE A 15 10.75 2.94 11.84
N GLU A 16 9.63 2.39 12.27
CA GLU A 16 9.64 1.46 13.39
C GLU A 16 10.13 0.08 12.99
N ARG A 17 9.81 -0.34 11.77
CA ARG A 17 10.11 -1.70 11.38
C ARG A 17 11.36 -1.88 10.54
N ASP A 18 11.79 -0.84 9.84
CA ASP A 18 12.94 -0.96 8.94
C ASP A 18 14.09 -0.12 9.47
N PRO A 19 15.11 -0.75 10.02
CA PRO A 19 16.25 0.01 10.54
C PRO A 19 17.02 0.74 9.46
N ALA A 20 16.84 0.39 8.19
CA ALA A 20 17.53 1.08 7.12
C ALA A 20 16.87 2.40 6.76
N ALA A 21 15.63 2.63 7.20
CA ALA A 21 14.95 3.89 6.88
C ALA A 21 15.58 5.01 7.68
N ARG A 22 16.12 6.02 6.98
CA ARG A 22 16.85 7.06 7.64
C ARG A 22 16.18 8.39 7.72
N ASN A 23 15.46 8.78 6.72
CA ASN A 23 14.79 10.07 6.75
C ASN A 23 13.50 9.99 5.93
N TRP A 24 12.65 10.99 6.13
CA TRP A 24 11.32 10.95 5.53
C TRP A 24 11.37 11.07 4.00
N LEU A 25 12.35 11.75 3.47
CA LEU A 25 12.45 11.91 2.04
C LEU A 25 12.80 10.58 1.37
N GLU A 26 13.67 9.83 1.98
CA GLU A 26 14.05 8.53 1.49
C GLU A 26 12.84 7.59 1.47
N VAL A 27 12.05 7.59 2.53
CA VAL A 27 10.86 6.76 2.60
C VAL A 27 9.87 7.16 1.52
N LEU A 28 9.68 8.45 1.33
CA LEU A 28 8.71 8.92 0.34
C LEU A 28 9.13 8.53 -1.07
N CYS A 29 10.41 8.61 -1.38
CA CYS A 29 10.88 8.42 -2.74
C CYS A 29 11.33 7.00 -3.07
N CYS A 30 11.75 6.24 -2.07
CA CYS A 30 12.44 4.99 -2.33
C CYS A 30 11.75 3.74 -1.79
N TYR A 31 10.60 3.88 -1.18
CA TYR A 31 9.90 2.72 -0.65
C TYR A 31 8.65 2.45 -1.48
N PRO A 32 8.73 1.49 -2.43
CA PRO A 32 7.58 1.20 -3.30
C PRO A 32 6.33 0.77 -2.53
N GLY A 33 6.51 0.07 -1.41
CA GLY A 33 5.36 -0.34 -0.61
C GLY A 33 4.60 0.84 -0.07
N PHE A 34 5.31 1.87 0.40
CA PHE A 34 4.66 3.07 0.88
C PHE A 34 3.98 3.81 -0.27
N GLN A 35 4.65 3.90 -1.42
CA GLN A 35 4.07 4.56 -2.59
C GLN A 35 2.80 3.85 -3.03
N ALA A 36 2.80 2.52 -3.02
CA ALA A 36 1.61 1.76 -3.40
C ALA A 36 0.46 2.03 -2.45
N LEU A 37 0.74 2.10 -1.15
CA LEU A 37 -0.30 2.41 -0.17
C LEU A 37 -0.81 3.83 -0.33
N LEU A 38 0.08 4.78 -0.57
CA LEU A 38 -0.30 6.16 -0.75
C LEU A 38 -1.29 6.29 -1.91
N PHE A 39 -0.96 5.72 -3.07
CA PHE A 39 -1.84 5.81 -4.23
C PHE A 39 -3.10 4.99 -4.04
N HIS A 40 -3.00 3.85 -3.35
CA HIS A 40 -4.19 3.07 -3.05
C HIS A 40 -5.17 3.85 -2.17
N ARG A 41 -4.67 4.55 -1.14
CA ARG A 41 -5.54 5.33 -0.27
C ARG A 41 -6.33 6.35 -1.07
N LEU A 42 -5.65 7.00 -2.03
CA LEU A 42 -6.34 7.95 -2.89
C LEU A 42 -7.34 7.25 -3.80
N ALA A 43 -6.94 6.16 -4.43
CA ALA A 43 -7.83 5.43 -5.33
C ALA A 43 -9.04 4.88 -4.58
N HIS A 44 -8.83 4.41 -3.35
CA HIS A 44 -9.91 3.88 -2.53
C HIS A 44 -10.92 4.97 -2.19
N LEU A 45 -10.44 6.16 -1.85
CA LEU A 45 -11.33 7.27 -1.55
C LEU A 45 -12.18 7.62 -2.77
N LEU A 46 -11.56 7.70 -3.95
CA LEU A 46 -12.30 7.99 -5.17
C LEU A 46 -13.27 6.88 -5.51
N HIS A 47 -12.92 5.64 -5.24
CA HIS A 47 -13.80 4.52 -5.45
C HIS A 47 -15.03 4.62 -4.55
N LYS A 48 -14.84 5.02 -3.31
CA LYS A 48 -15.96 5.13 -2.36
C LYS A 48 -16.93 6.22 -2.75
N ILE A 49 -16.47 7.28 -3.38
CA ILE A 49 -17.38 8.33 -3.83
C ILE A 49 -17.84 8.09 -5.27
N ARG A 50 -17.58 6.89 -5.77
CA ARG A 50 -18.15 6.41 -7.04
C ARG A 50 -17.65 7.13 -8.28
N ILE A 51 -16.43 7.59 -8.25
CA ILE A 51 -15.78 8.11 -9.47
C ILE A 51 -15.47 6.91 -10.35
N PRO A 52 -15.96 6.86 -11.60
CA PRO A 52 -15.70 5.71 -12.45
C PRO A 52 -14.33 5.79 -13.09
N LEU A 53 -13.72 4.67 -13.37
CA LEU A 53 -12.49 4.53 -14.12
C LEU A 53 -11.24 5.05 -13.43
N ILE A 54 -11.24 6.25 -12.89
CA ILE A 54 -10.04 6.85 -12.32
C ILE A 54 -9.39 6.00 -11.23
N PRO A 55 -10.14 5.41 -10.29
CA PRO A 55 -9.51 4.57 -9.29
C PRO A 55 -8.74 3.39 -9.91
N ARG A 56 -9.29 2.76 -10.94
CA ARG A 56 -8.63 1.65 -11.59
C ARG A 56 -7.40 2.10 -12.36
N LEU A 57 -7.46 3.29 -12.95
CA LEU A 57 -6.30 3.84 -13.64
C LEU A 57 -5.17 4.14 -12.66
N ILE A 58 -5.49 4.68 -11.50
CA ILE A 58 -4.50 4.94 -10.48
C ILE A 58 -3.82 3.63 -10.06
N SER A 59 -4.62 2.60 -9.83
CA SER A 59 -4.10 1.30 -9.44
C SER A 59 -3.21 0.72 -10.53
N TYR A 60 -3.62 0.86 -11.78
CA TYR A 60 -2.88 0.32 -12.92
C TYR A 60 -1.53 1.02 -13.07
N ILE A 61 -1.51 2.34 -12.97
CA ILE A 61 -0.27 3.10 -13.08
C ILE A 61 0.65 2.78 -11.90
N THR A 62 0.08 2.66 -10.72
CA THR A 62 0.85 2.33 -9.52
C THR A 62 1.55 0.99 -9.68
N ARG A 63 0.88 0.04 -10.30
CA ARG A 63 1.47 -1.27 -10.54
C ARG A 63 2.72 -1.15 -11.41
N PHE A 64 2.68 -0.29 -12.43
CA PHE A 64 3.85 -0.11 -13.28
C PHE A 64 5.00 0.54 -12.53
N ILE A 65 4.70 1.48 -11.64
CA ILE A 65 5.74 2.21 -10.93
C ILE A 65 6.33 1.39 -9.79
N THR A 66 5.50 0.66 -9.07
CA THR A 66 5.94 0.01 -7.84
C THR A 66 6.04 -1.50 -7.94
N GLY A 67 5.42 -2.09 -8.95
CA GLY A 67 5.33 -3.54 -9.03
C GLY A 67 4.29 -4.14 -8.10
N ILE A 68 3.48 -3.30 -7.45
CA ILE A 68 2.47 -3.73 -6.49
C ILE A 68 1.11 -3.33 -7.01
N GLU A 69 0.20 -4.28 -7.06
CA GLU A 69 -1.16 -4.01 -7.51
C GLU A 69 -2.12 -4.12 -6.33
N ILE A 70 -2.85 -3.07 -6.04
CA ILE A 70 -3.88 -3.10 -5.00
C ILE A 70 -5.16 -2.61 -5.63
N HIS A 71 -6.18 -3.47 -5.65
CA HIS A 71 -7.46 -3.08 -6.26
C HIS A 71 -8.06 -1.92 -5.43
N PRO A 72 -8.64 -0.92 -6.08
CA PRO A 72 -9.19 0.23 -5.35
C PRO A 72 -10.24 -0.14 -4.32
N ALA A 73 -10.98 -1.23 -4.53
CA ALA A 73 -12.01 -1.64 -3.59
C ALA A 73 -11.45 -2.39 -2.38
N ALA A 74 -10.19 -2.79 -2.39
CA ALA A 74 -9.62 -3.52 -1.26
C ALA A 74 -9.63 -2.65 -0.01
N THR A 75 -9.86 -3.26 1.13
CA THR A 75 -9.90 -2.56 2.41
C THR A 75 -8.58 -2.78 3.12
N ILE A 76 -7.84 -1.71 3.34
CA ILE A 76 -6.51 -1.78 3.94
C ILE A 76 -6.53 -0.98 5.25
N GLY A 77 -6.17 -1.63 6.34
CA GLY A 77 -6.10 -0.96 7.64
C GLY A 77 -4.97 0.04 7.72
N GLN A 78 -4.77 0.61 8.89
CA GLN A 78 -3.73 1.63 9.07
C GLN A 78 -2.41 0.97 9.45
N GLY A 79 -1.32 1.67 9.19
CA GLY A 79 0.00 1.22 9.63
C GLY A 79 0.48 -0.04 8.92
N VAL A 80 0.00 -0.30 7.72
CA VAL A 80 0.40 -1.48 6.97
C VAL A 80 1.77 -1.25 6.35
N PHE A 81 2.64 -2.23 6.45
CA PHE A 81 3.98 -2.13 5.91
C PHE A 81 4.15 -3.20 4.83
N ILE A 82 4.44 -2.78 3.61
CA ILE A 82 4.71 -3.69 2.51
C ILE A 82 6.20 -3.61 2.20
N ASP A 83 6.89 -4.70 2.51
CA ASP A 83 8.33 -4.74 2.34
C ASP A 83 8.64 -5.67 1.17
N HIS A 84 9.54 -5.28 0.31
CA HIS A 84 9.91 -6.06 -0.87
C HIS A 84 8.66 -6.49 -1.63
N GLY A 85 7.80 -5.53 -1.91
CA GLY A 85 6.45 -5.83 -2.38
C GLY A 85 6.28 -6.09 -3.86
N MET A 86 7.34 -6.04 -4.65
CA MET A 86 7.18 -6.23 -6.09
C MET A 86 6.53 -7.59 -6.36
N GLY A 87 5.47 -7.59 -7.15
CA GLY A 87 4.72 -8.80 -7.43
C GLY A 87 3.57 -9.06 -6.49
N VAL A 88 3.41 -8.25 -5.45
CA VAL A 88 2.27 -8.41 -4.55
C VAL A 88 1.00 -7.96 -5.25
N VAL A 89 -0.06 -8.74 -5.13
CA VAL A 89 -1.37 -8.40 -5.69
C VAL A 89 -2.40 -8.52 -4.57
N ILE A 90 -3.13 -7.45 -4.34
CA ILE A 90 -4.20 -7.44 -3.35
C ILE A 90 -5.52 -7.23 -4.10
N GLY A 91 -6.37 -8.22 -4.05
CA GLY A 91 -7.57 -8.25 -4.90
C GLY A 91 -8.74 -7.45 -4.37
N GLU A 92 -9.79 -7.44 -5.14
CA GLU A 92 -10.95 -6.59 -4.90
C GLU A 92 -11.62 -6.83 -3.55
N THR A 93 -11.73 -8.06 -3.12
CA THR A 93 -12.44 -8.38 -1.89
C THR A 93 -11.51 -8.53 -0.69
N ALA A 94 -10.23 -8.24 -0.86
CA ALA A 94 -9.27 -8.44 0.23
C ALA A 94 -9.48 -7.43 1.35
N ILE A 95 -9.24 -7.88 2.56
CA ILE A 95 -9.27 -7.05 3.75
C ILE A 95 -7.93 -7.27 4.47
N VAL A 96 -7.16 -6.21 4.60
CA VAL A 96 -5.86 -6.26 5.27
C VAL A 96 -5.99 -5.52 6.59
N GLY A 97 -5.67 -6.20 7.68
CA GLY A 97 -5.86 -5.64 9.00
C GLY A 97 -4.84 -4.55 9.35
N ASN A 98 -5.10 -3.89 10.47
CA ASN A 98 -4.20 -2.82 10.93
C ASN A 98 -2.83 -3.39 11.26
N TYR A 99 -1.80 -2.66 10.91
CA TYR A 99 -0.40 -2.99 11.21
C TYR A 99 0.06 -4.32 10.64
N ALA A 100 -0.58 -4.79 9.57
CA ALA A 100 -0.16 -6.01 8.90
C ALA A 100 1.19 -5.79 8.23
N LEU A 101 1.97 -6.86 8.16
CA LEU A 101 3.23 -6.86 7.46
C LEU A 101 3.09 -7.76 6.25
N ILE A 102 3.37 -7.22 5.07
CA ILE A 102 3.27 -7.97 3.83
C ILE A 102 4.61 -7.91 3.15
N TYR A 103 5.08 -9.07 2.65
CA TYR A 103 6.28 -9.07 1.85
C TYR A 103 6.23 -10.22 0.86
N GLN A 104 6.95 -10.06 -0.23
CA GLN A 104 6.97 -11.08 -1.26
C GLN A 104 7.80 -12.26 -0.79
N VAL A 105 7.25 -13.44 -0.90
CA VAL A 105 7.94 -14.65 -0.51
C VAL A 105 8.23 -15.44 -1.75
N LEU A 106 9.49 -15.74 -1.98
CA LEU A 106 9.87 -16.40 -3.20
C LEU A 106 9.27 -17.79 -3.37
N ASN A 107 9.04 -18.50 -2.32
CA ASN A 107 8.48 -19.83 -2.44
C ASN A 107 6.95 -19.79 -2.47
N GLY A 108 6.37 -18.63 -2.51
CA GLY A 108 4.96 -18.54 -2.70
C GLY A 108 4.09 -18.76 -1.53
N ASP A 109 4.67 -18.83 -0.37
CA ASP A 109 3.92 -19.14 0.71
C ASP A 109 3.30 -18.09 1.35
N SER A 110 2.74 -17.52 1.23
CA SER A 110 2.27 -16.43 1.68
C SER A 110 1.28 -16.29 2.53
N ASN A 111 1.02 -16.25 3.05
CA ASN A 111 0.15 -16.02 3.65
C ASN A 111 -0.03 -15.03 4.31
N ASN A 112 0.05 -14.45 4.39
CA ASN A 112 0.03 -13.52 4.91
C ASN A 112 -0.84 -12.80 5.14
N GLU A 113 -1.30 -12.63 5.37
CA GLU A 113 -1.96 -11.94 5.60
C GLU A 113 -2.19 -11.39 6.07
#